data_0285ccc9a8740791730506c9aaa1f6f2
#
_entry.id   0285ccc9a8740791730506c9aaa1f6f2
#
_cell.length_a   1.000
_cell.length_b   1.000
_cell.length_c   1.000
_cell.angle_alpha   90.00
_cell.angle_beta   90.00
_cell.angle_gamma   90.00
#
_symmetry.space_group_name_H-M   'P 1'
#
loop_
_entity.id
_entity.type
_entity.pdbx_description
1 polymer ?
#
loop_
_entity_poly.entity_id
_entity_poly.type
_entity_poly.pdbx_seq_one_letter_code
_entity_poly.pdbx_strand_id
1 'polypeptide(L)' 'MNPDGDHIEDPGRVLIHDFRNLLAVIVNYSALIREELDDPEAVRADIAEVLAAAERAIALTEKLPRPGRPPA' A
#
# COMPACT_ATOMS: atom_id res chain seq x y z
N MET A 1 17.29 -26.82 13.09
CA MET A 1 16.14 -26.07 12.66
C MET A 1 16.18 -25.91 11.17
N ASN A 2 15.10 -26.12 10.56
CA ASN A 2 15.03 -25.94 9.14
C ASN A 2 14.50 -24.56 8.82
N PRO A 3 15.34 -23.67 8.39
CA PRO A 3 14.87 -22.35 8.05
C PRO A 3 13.82 -22.36 6.95
N ASP A 4 13.81 -23.39 6.16
CA ASP A 4 12.84 -23.44 5.06
C ASP A 4 11.43 -23.56 5.57
N GLY A 5 11.24 -24.28 6.65
CA GLY A 5 9.92 -24.37 7.23
C GLY A 5 9.46 -23.01 7.70
N ASP A 6 10.41 -22.16 8.03
CA ASP A 6 10.09 -20.82 8.51
C ASP A 6 9.79 -19.87 7.39
N HIS A 7 10.02 -20.29 6.17
CA HIS A 7 9.81 -19.43 5.02
C HIS A 7 8.43 -19.53 4.44
N ILE A 8 7.58 -20.27 5.10
CA ILE A 8 6.18 -20.26 4.72
C ILE A 8 5.66 -18.90 5.10
N GLU A 9 5.32 -18.12 4.11
CA GLU A 9 4.90 -16.77 4.37
C GLU A 9 3.49 -16.76 4.91
N ASP A 10 3.31 -15.96 5.93
CA ASP A 10 2.00 -15.71 6.48
C ASP A 10 1.30 -14.72 5.55
N PRO A 11 0.19 -15.11 4.92
CA PRO A 11 -0.49 -14.19 4.00
C PRO A 11 -0.89 -12.87 4.64
N GLY A 12 -1.26 -12.91 5.92
CA GLY A 12 -1.61 -11.68 6.60
C GLY A 12 -0.43 -10.75 6.76
N ARG A 13 0.74 -11.33 7.00
CA ARG A 13 1.95 -10.55 7.15
C ARG A 13 2.37 -9.91 5.83
N VAL A 14 2.27 -10.67 4.75
CA VAL A 14 2.59 -10.16 3.43
C VAL A 14 1.65 -9.00 3.08
N LEU A 15 0.38 -9.17 3.39
CA LEU A 15 -0.61 -8.16 3.10
C LEU A 15 -0.34 -6.88 3.88
N ILE A 16 -0.01 -7.01 5.16
CA ILE A 16 0.32 -5.84 5.98
C ILE A 16 1.55 -5.13 5.41
N HIS A 17 2.53 -5.89 4.98
CA HIS A 17 3.74 -5.33 4.41
C HIS A 17 3.41 -4.54 3.15
N ASP A 18 2.55 -5.08 2.30
CA ASP A 18 2.15 -4.43 1.06
C ASP A 18 1.38 -3.15 1.35
N PHE A 19 0.46 -3.19 2.31
CA PHE A 19 -0.26 -2.00 2.72
C PHE A 19 0.69 -0.93 3.23
N ARG A 20 1.63 -1.33 4.07
CA ARG A 20 2.57 -0.38 4.64
C ARG A 20 3.39 0.29 3.54
N ASN A 21 3.80 -0.48 2.54
CA ASN A 21 4.57 0.07 1.43
C ASN A 21 3.75 1.08 0.65
N LEU A 22 2.49 0.77 0.39
CA LEU A 22 1.64 1.70 -0.35
C LEU A 22 1.37 2.97 0.43
N LEU A 23 1.17 2.84 1.74
CA LEU A 23 0.97 4.01 2.58
C LEU A 23 2.24 4.87 2.63
N ALA A 24 3.41 4.22 2.63
CA ALA A 24 4.67 4.96 2.60
C ALA A 24 4.82 5.74 1.30
N VAL A 25 4.40 5.17 0.18
CA VAL A 25 4.41 5.88 -1.10
C VAL A 25 3.51 7.12 -1.00
N ILE A 26 2.32 6.96 -0.44
CA ILE A 26 1.38 8.07 -0.31
C ILE A 26 1.99 9.17 0.55
N VAL A 27 2.58 8.79 1.69
CA VAL A 27 3.19 9.77 2.58
C VAL A 27 4.32 10.50 1.87
N ASN A 28 5.18 9.77 1.19
CA ASN A 28 6.35 10.37 0.55
C ASN A 28 5.96 11.33 -0.56
N TYR A 29 5.04 10.94 -1.41
CA TYR A 29 4.62 11.83 -2.49
C TYR A 29 3.81 13.00 -1.97
N SER A 30 3.04 12.79 -0.91
CA SER A 30 2.32 13.90 -0.28
C SER A 30 3.29 14.94 0.28
N ALA A 31 4.39 14.48 0.87
CA ALA A 31 5.40 15.37 1.39
C ALA A 31 6.07 16.16 0.26
N LEU A 32 6.32 15.48 -0.86
CA LEU A 32 6.89 16.17 -2.02
C LEU A 32 5.95 17.23 -2.56
N ILE A 33 4.66 16.92 -2.60
CA ILE A 33 3.67 17.88 -3.09
C ILE A 33 3.72 19.16 -2.26
N ARG A 34 3.85 19.03 -0.95
CA ARG A 34 3.94 20.20 -0.08
C ARG A 34 5.13 21.09 -0.42
N GLU A 35 6.21 20.49 -0.92
CA GLU A 35 7.42 21.24 -1.27
C GLU A 35 7.40 21.79 -2.68
N GLU A 36 6.46 21.34 -3.50
CA GLU A 36 6.48 21.64 -4.92
C GLU A 36 5.24 22.37 -5.40
N LEU A 37 4.63 23.15 -4.51
CA LEU A 37 3.37 23.81 -4.85
C LEU A 37 3.54 24.81 -5.99
N ASP A 38 4.76 25.27 -6.23
CA ASP A 38 5.04 26.21 -7.31
C ASP A 38 5.22 25.52 -8.66
N ASP A 39 5.22 24.20 -8.67
CA ASP A 39 5.46 23.43 -9.87
C ASP A 39 4.25 22.55 -10.14
N PRO A 40 3.28 23.07 -10.91
CA PRO A 40 2.03 22.31 -11.12
C PRO A 40 2.24 20.97 -11.81
N GLU A 41 3.24 20.87 -12.68
CA GLU A 41 3.48 19.60 -13.36
C GLU A 41 4.01 18.56 -12.40
N ALA A 42 4.93 18.96 -11.52
CA ALA A 42 5.44 18.03 -10.51
C ALA A 42 4.31 17.60 -9.56
N VAL A 43 3.48 18.55 -9.14
CA VAL A 43 2.35 18.24 -8.29
C VAL A 43 1.42 17.25 -8.96
N ARG A 44 1.12 17.49 -10.23
CA ARG A 44 0.21 16.61 -10.96
C ARG A 44 0.78 15.20 -11.08
N ALA A 45 2.08 15.08 -11.36
CA ALA A 45 2.72 13.78 -11.45
C ALA A 45 2.72 13.07 -10.11
N ASP A 46 2.99 13.80 -9.03
CA ASP A 46 3.01 13.21 -7.70
C ASP A 46 1.62 12.77 -7.25
N ILE A 47 0.60 13.56 -7.59
CA ILE A 47 -0.77 13.18 -7.29
C ILE A 47 -1.15 11.88 -8.00
N ALA A 48 -0.68 11.71 -9.24
CA ALA A 48 -0.94 10.48 -9.98
C ALA A 48 -0.36 9.27 -9.23
N GLU A 49 0.82 9.44 -8.65
CA GLU A 49 1.42 8.36 -7.87
C GLU A 49 0.63 8.06 -6.59
N VAL A 50 0.17 9.12 -5.94
CA VAL A 50 -0.66 8.94 -4.74
C VAL A 50 -1.94 8.19 -5.08
N LEU A 51 -2.59 8.59 -6.15
CA LEU A 51 -3.83 7.94 -6.58
C LEU A 51 -3.60 6.48 -6.92
N ALA A 52 -2.53 6.19 -7.66
CA ALA A 52 -2.23 4.81 -8.03
C ALA A 52 -1.99 3.96 -6.79
N ALA A 53 -1.22 4.48 -5.83
CA ALA A 53 -0.95 3.74 -4.60
C ALA A 53 -2.23 3.53 -3.80
N ALA A 54 -3.08 4.54 -3.72
CA ALA A 54 -4.33 4.44 -2.99
C ALA A 54 -5.26 3.41 -3.63
N GLU A 55 -5.33 3.40 -4.95
CA GLU A 55 -6.17 2.44 -5.65
C GLU A 55 -5.68 1.02 -5.44
N ARG A 56 -4.37 0.84 -5.42
CA ARG A 56 -3.81 -0.49 -5.14
C ARG A 56 -4.10 -0.91 -3.71
N ALA A 57 -4.05 0.03 -2.78
CA ALA A 57 -4.38 -0.28 -1.40
C ALA A 57 -5.84 -0.70 -1.27
N ILE A 58 -6.73 -0.02 -1.98
CA ILE A 58 -8.14 -0.40 -1.98
C ILE A 58 -8.30 -1.81 -2.53
N ALA A 59 -7.61 -2.13 -3.64
CA ALA A 59 -7.69 -3.47 -4.20
C ALA A 59 -7.19 -4.52 -3.23
N LEU A 60 -6.18 -4.19 -2.42
CA LEU A 60 -5.68 -5.12 -1.44
C LEU A 60 -6.70 -5.45 -0.35
N THR A 61 -7.61 -4.53 -0.08
CA THR A 61 -8.63 -4.80 0.96
C THR A 61 -9.50 -5.98 0.59
N GLU A 62 -9.58 -6.30 -0.69
CA GLU A 62 -10.36 -7.44 -1.14
C GLU A 62 -9.77 -8.77 -0.67
N LYS A 63 -8.50 -8.74 -0.31
CA LYS A 63 -7.82 -9.94 0.17
C LYS A 63 -7.90 -10.09 1.68
N LEU A 64 -8.48 -9.11 2.37
CA LEU A 64 -8.62 -9.19 3.81
C LEU A 64 -9.81 -10.06 4.19
N PRO A 65 -9.69 -10.79 5.30
CA PRO A 65 -10.84 -11.53 5.80
C PRO A 65 -11.96 -10.57 6.16
N ARG A 66 -13.18 -10.95 5.88
CA ARG A 66 -14.33 -10.11 6.19
C ARG A 66 -14.90 -10.52 7.53
N PRO A 67 -14.87 -9.62 8.51
CA PRO A 67 -15.39 -9.96 9.83
C PRO A 67 -16.86 -10.35 9.75
N GLY A 68 -17.22 -11.36 10.52
CA GLY A 68 -18.61 -11.79 10.60
C GLY A 68 -19.12 -12.58 9.43
N ARG A 69 -18.27 -12.81 8.44
CA ARG A 69 -18.68 -13.59 7.28
C ARG A 69 -18.04 -14.96 7.34
N PRO A 70 -18.84 -16.03 7.35
CA PRO A 70 -18.27 -17.36 7.39
C PRO A 70 -17.54 -17.68 6.11
N PRO A 71 -16.53 -18.53 6.17
CA PRO A 71 -15.86 -18.97 4.95
C PRO A 71 -16.84 -19.76 4.10
N ALA A 72 -16.67 -19.64 2.83
CA ALA A 72 -17.59 -20.28 1.88
C ALA A 72 -17.44 -21.81 1.89
#